data_e13390003b183900537c1cd339284778
#
_entry.id   e13390003b183900537c1cd339284778
#
_cell.length_a   1.000
_cell.length_b   1.000
_cell.length_c   1.000
_cell.angle_alpha   90.00
_cell.angle_beta   90.00
_cell.angle_gamma   90.00
#
_symmetry.space_group_name_H-M   'P 1'
#
loop_
_entity.id
_entity.type
_entity.pdbx_description
1 polymer ?
#
loop_
_entity_poly.entity_id
_entity_poly.type
_entity_poly.pdbx_seq_one_letter_code
_entity_poly.pdbx_strand_id
1 'polypeptide(L)'
;MIVDFQTHYTPPELQKGDPTRMTVQLDENGNPNYLLNPLLTDVGAFMRMMDRTGIDACVLSSGPGFDQPDVGKCKLINDRLREIELEHPGRFVGLAHIPALNTAEMIVELKRCVVDLGFPGVVIASEIQGQPLDAEGLRPFWRAAADLGIYVFIHPLPNVINWPQMYADDLGRILGWEFSLMTATMRLIDSGILDELPHLKVQFSHFSGGLGRYLGRIRGFQQRLVWGTSEIPRHNRLPAKSIDHYIHERLYYDCAGWAGPDPSANWGAEWVRFGLSEVALSQCVFATDYPQAIRDPEEIAGYINAVSGIDANARAVLNGANVSKLIPDIKDRLARRKA
;
A
#
# COMPACT_ATOMS: atom_id res chain seq x y z
N MET A 1 13.89 9.55 -12.38
CA MET A 1 13.90 8.30 -11.59
C MET A 1 12.45 7.96 -11.32
N ILE A 2 11.98 6.88 -11.88
CA ILE A 2 10.63 6.37 -11.67
C ILE A 2 10.73 5.14 -10.78
N VAL A 3 10.13 5.20 -9.59
CA VAL A 3 10.02 4.06 -8.66
C VAL A 3 8.55 3.74 -8.48
N ASP A 4 8.19 2.50 -8.77
CA ASP A 4 6.83 1.99 -8.61
C ASP A 4 6.67 1.44 -7.18
N PHE A 5 5.83 2.09 -6.37
CA PHE A 5 5.68 1.81 -4.94
C PHE A 5 4.67 0.71 -4.61
N GLN A 6 3.91 0.25 -5.59
CA GLN A 6 2.94 -0.84 -5.38
C GLN A 6 3.03 -1.83 -6.54
N THR A 7 3.77 -2.91 -6.32
CA THR A 7 3.84 -4.06 -7.23
C THR A 7 3.79 -5.35 -6.44
N HIS A 8 3.25 -6.40 -7.04
CA HIS A 8 2.92 -7.64 -6.35
C HIS A 8 3.63 -8.84 -6.95
N TYR A 9 4.50 -9.45 -6.16
CA TYR A 9 5.14 -10.72 -6.47
C TYR A 9 4.64 -11.80 -5.50
N THR A 10 4.36 -12.98 -6.00
CA THR A 10 3.98 -14.14 -5.18
C THR A 10 5.00 -15.24 -5.38
N PRO A 11 5.67 -15.73 -4.31
CA PRO A 11 6.50 -16.92 -4.40
C PRO A 11 5.72 -18.09 -5.01
N PRO A 12 6.26 -18.84 -5.97
CA PRO A 12 5.58 -19.95 -6.62
C PRO A 12 5.02 -20.98 -5.62
N GLU A 13 5.71 -21.18 -4.51
CA GLU A 13 5.32 -22.10 -3.43
C GLU A 13 4.01 -21.71 -2.74
N LEU A 14 3.64 -20.44 -2.81
CA LEU A 14 2.40 -19.91 -2.22
C LEU A 14 1.29 -19.70 -3.23
N GLN A 15 1.58 -19.85 -4.51
CA GLN A 15 0.57 -19.76 -5.55
C GLN A 15 -0.30 -21.01 -5.57
N LYS A 16 -1.57 -20.85 -5.21
CA LYS A 16 -2.55 -21.93 -5.29
C LYS A 16 -3.23 -21.93 -6.66
N GLY A 17 -3.39 -23.11 -7.26
CA GLY A 17 -4.05 -23.27 -8.55
C GLY A 17 -3.08 -23.41 -9.73
N ASP A 18 -3.59 -23.27 -10.96
CA ASP A 18 -2.79 -23.39 -12.18
C ASP A 18 -1.97 -22.10 -12.39
N PRO A 19 -0.64 -22.16 -12.28
CA PRO A 19 0.20 -20.97 -12.42
C PRO A 19 0.22 -20.41 -13.85
N THR A 20 -0.35 -21.11 -14.82
CA THR A 20 -0.39 -20.68 -16.23
C THR A 20 -1.68 -19.95 -16.60
N ARG A 21 -2.65 -19.88 -15.68
CA ARG A 21 -3.97 -19.32 -15.94
C ARG A 21 -4.35 -18.28 -14.88
N MET A 22 -5.12 -17.31 -15.33
CA MET A 22 -5.82 -16.44 -14.40
C MET A 22 -6.90 -17.21 -13.67
N THR A 23 -6.88 -17.16 -12.34
CA THR A 23 -7.84 -17.84 -11.49
C THR A 23 -8.26 -16.94 -10.33
N VAL A 24 -9.57 -16.79 -10.13
CA VAL A 24 -10.09 -16.11 -8.94
C VAL A 24 -10.11 -17.11 -7.79
N GLN A 25 -9.41 -16.79 -6.72
CA GLN A 25 -9.59 -17.51 -5.45
C GLN A 25 -10.81 -16.97 -4.73
N LEU A 26 -11.61 -17.89 -4.22
CA LEU A 26 -12.76 -17.56 -3.40
C LEU A 26 -12.40 -17.68 -1.91
N ASP A 27 -13.04 -16.87 -1.08
CA ASP A 27 -13.02 -17.03 0.37
C ASP A 27 -13.89 -18.23 0.83
N GLU A 28 -13.97 -18.44 2.12
CA GLU A 28 -14.79 -19.51 2.71
C GLU A 28 -16.30 -19.38 2.46
N ASN A 29 -16.75 -18.17 2.10
CA ASN A 29 -18.13 -17.86 1.78
C ASN A 29 -18.41 -17.88 0.27
N GLY A 30 -17.40 -18.22 -0.55
CA GLY A 30 -17.52 -18.25 -2.00
C GLY A 30 -17.38 -16.90 -2.69
N ASN A 31 -16.94 -15.85 -1.99
CA ASN A 31 -16.72 -14.53 -2.60
C ASN A 31 -15.33 -14.42 -3.22
N PRO A 32 -15.17 -13.63 -4.31
CA PRO A 32 -13.86 -13.33 -4.86
C PRO A 32 -12.94 -12.70 -3.80
N ASN A 33 -11.80 -13.35 -3.57
CA ASN A 33 -10.82 -12.90 -2.57
C ASN A 33 -9.53 -12.42 -3.23
N TYR A 34 -8.97 -13.22 -4.12
CA TYR A 34 -7.67 -12.90 -4.71
C TYR A 34 -7.62 -13.35 -6.17
N LEU A 35 -7.04 -12.50 -7.04
CA LEU A 35 -6.81 -12.87 -8.42
C LEU A 35 -5.39 -13.39 -8.58
N LEU A 36 -5.27 -14.69 -8.84
CA LEU A 36 -4.02 -15.28 -9.29
C LEU A 36 -3.84 -15.00 -10.77
N ASN A 37 -2.66 -14.52 -11.14
CA ASN A 37 -2.26 -14.40 -12.53
C ASN A 37 -0.81 -14.85 -12.71
N PRO A 38 -0.43 -15.40 -13.89
CA PRO A 38 0.91 -15.92 -14.13
C PRO A 38 2.04 -14.91 -13.91
N LEU A 39 1.78 -13.62 -14.12
CA LEU A 39 2.78 -12.58 -13.98
C LEU A 39 3.23 -12.37 -12.53
N LEU A 40 2.42 -12.79 -11.55
CA LEU A 40 2.77 -12.67 -10.13
C LEU A 40 4.04 -13.45 -9.74
N THR A 41 4.38 -14.50 -10.48
CA THR A 41 5.57 -15.34 -10.20
C THR A 41 6.71 -15.13 -11.19
N ASP A 42 6.49 -14.34 -12.26
CA ASP A 42 7.45 -14.15 -13.36
C ASP A 42 8.30 -12.89 -13.16
N VAL A 43 9.41 -12.99 -12.45
CA VAL A 43 10.39 -11.90 -12.27
C VAL A 43 10.88 -11.36 -13.62
N GLY A 44 11.04 -12.25 -14.63
CA GLY A 44 11.41 -11.84 -15.98
C GLY A 44 10.38 -10.91 -16.63
N ALA A 45 9.08 -11.12 -16.35
CA ALA A 45 8.03 -10.19 -16.81
C ALA A 45 8.13 -8.82 -16.17
N PHE A 46 8.44 -8.74 -14.86
CA PHE A 46 8.74 -7.46 -14.21
C PHE A 46 9.91 -6.74 -14.87
N MET A 47 11.00 -7.46 -15.13
CA MET A 47 12.17 -6.88 -15.80
C MET A 47 11.82 -6.33 -17.18
N ARG A 48 11.12 -7.12 -18.00
CA ARG A 48 10.64 -6.69 -19.33
C ARG A 48 9.70 -5.47 -19.24
N MET A 49 8.79 -5.48 -18.29
CA MET A 49 7.87 -4.36 -18.05
C MET A 49 8.65 -3.09 -17.71
N MET A 50 9.56 -3.14 -16.74
CA MET A 50 10.37 -1.99 -16.35
C MET A 50 11.24 -1.46 -17.51
N ASP A 51 11.84 -2.35 -18.30
CA ASP A 51 12.69 -1.95 -19.44
C ASP A 51 11.87 -1.26 -20.54
N ARG A 52 10.63 -1.69 -20.76
CA ARG A 52 9.73 -1.08 -21.77
C ARG A 52 9.13 0.24 -21.32
N THR A 53 8.90 0.41 -20.02
CA THR A 53 8.18 1.58 -19.47
C THR A 53 9.09 2.65 -18.89
N GLY A 54 10.40 2.34 -18.74
CA GLY A 54 11.36 3.24 -18.12
C GLY A 54 11.24 3.33 -16.60
N ILE A 55 10.54 2.39 -15.94
CA ILE A 55 10.53 2.27 -14.49
C ILE A 55 11.91 1.79 -14.03
N ASP A 56 12.54 2.54 -13.14
CA ASP A 56 13.88 2.25 -12.64
C ASP A 56 13.86 1.10 -11.62
N ALA A 57 12.90 1.11 -10.70
CA ALA A 57 12.74 0.06 -9.69
C ALA A 57 11.28 -0.16 -9.29
N CYS A 58 10.98 -1.39 -8.85
CA CYS A 58 9.70 -1.78 -8.27
C CYS A 58 9.85 -2.09 -6.77
N VAL A 59 8.95 -1.58 -5.96
CA VAL A 59 8.80 -1.98 -4.55
C VAL A 59 7.87 -3.18 -4.51
N LEU A 60 8.41 -4.32 -4.06
CA LEU A 60 7.71 -5.61 -4.10
C LEU A 60 6.99 -5.90 -2.78
N SER A 61 5.75 -6.29 -2.91
CA SER A 61 4.95 -6.89 -1.84
C SER A 61 4.29 -8.20 -2.33
N SER A 62 3.69 -8.96 -1.43
CA SER A 62 3.08 -10.26 -1.76
C SER A 62 1.67 -10.36 -1.16
N GLY A 63 0.66 -10.47 -2.00
CA GLY A 63 -0.73 -10.58 -1.57
C GLY A 63 -0.99 -11.66 -0.51
N PRO A 64 -0.47 -12.90 -0.66
CA PRO A 64 -0.58 -13.94 0.36
C PRO A 64 0.03 -13.59 1.73
N GLY A 65 0.80 -12.51 1.82
CA GLY A 65 1.49 -12.08 3.04
C GLY A 65 0.83 -10.95 3.80
N PHE A 66 -0.22 -10.29 3.25
CA PHE A 66 -0.74 -9.06 3.85
C PHE A 66 -1.44 -9.27 5.19
N ASP A 67 -2.13 -10.37 5.37
CA ASP A 67 -2.80 -10.77 6.61
C ASP A 67 -2.47 -12.23 6.96
N GLN A 68 -1.20 -12.62 6.79
CA GLN A 68 -0.72 -13.98 6.95
C GLN A 68 -0.37 -14.28 8.42
N PRO A 69 -1.06 -15.22 9.11
CA PRO A 69 -0.71 -15.57 10.49
C PRO A 69 0.48 -16.53 10.59
N ASP A 70 0.85 -17.22 9.52
CA ASP A 70 1.90 -18.23 9.51
C ASP A 70 3.29 -17.57 9.36
N VAL A 71 4.10 -17.62 10.41
CA VAL A 71 5.47 -17.09 10.44
C VAL A 71 6.35 -17.71 9.35
N GLY A 72 6.18 -19.00 9.08
CA GLY A 72 6.97 -19.71 8.05
C GLY A 72 6.70 -19.18 6.66
N LYS A 73 5.44 -18.88 6.34
CA LYS A 73 5.07 -18.27 5.06
C LYS A 73 5.56 -16.84 4.93
N CYS A 74 5.48 -16.05 6.02
CA CYS A 74 6.06 -14.70 6.02
C CYS A 74 7.57 -14.74 5.75
N LYS A 75 8.30 -15.63 6.42
CA LYS A 75 9.73 -15.82 6.17
C LYS A 75 10.04 -16.24 4.74
N LEU A 76 9.29 -17.19 4.21
CA LEU A 76 9.43 -17.61 2.81
C LEU A 76 9.28 -16.44 1.85
N ILE A 77 8.25 -15.61 2.03
CA ILE A 77 8.05 -14.41 1.20
C ILE A 77 9.26 -13.47 1.34
N ASN A 78 9.67 -13.16 2.56
CA ASN A 78 10.76 -12.23 2.82
C ASN A 78 12.09 -12.70 2.22
N ASP A 79 12.40 -13.98 2.37
CA ASP A 79 13.62 -14.57 1.83
C ASP A 79 13.60 -14.55 0.29
N ARG A 80 12.48 -14.87 -0.36
CA ARG A 80 12.32 -14.78 -1.82
C ARG A 80 12.45 -13.34 -2.34
N LEU A 81 11.85 -12.37 -1.66
CA LEU A 81 12.01 -10.96 -2.04
C LEU A 81 13.47 -10.51 -1.93
N ARG A 82 14.18 -10.97 -0.90
CA ARG A 82 15.61 -10.67 -0.75
C ARG A 82 16.47 -11.35 -1.81
N GLU A 83 16.18 -12.58 -2.17
CA GLU A 83 16.84 -13.27 -3.28
C GLU A 83 16.68 -12.48 -4.59
N ILE A 84 15.47 -12.02 -4.92
CA ILE A 84 15.19 -11.19 -6.10
C ILE A 84 16.00 -9.89 -6.09
N GLU A 85 16.09 -9.21 -4.93
CA GLU A 85 16.93 -8.00 -4.81
C GLU A 85 18.40 -8.28 -5.10
N LEU A 86 18.91 -9.43 -4.65
CA LEU A 86 20.32 -9.82 -4.84
C LEU A 86 20.61 -10.26 -6.28
N GLU A 87 19.67 -10.94 -6.92
CA GLU A 87 19.80 -11.40 -8.31
C GLU A 87 19.67 -10.26 -9.32
N HIS A 88 18.90 -9.21 -8.96
CA HIS A 88 18.63 -8.05 -9.81
C HIS A 88 18.96 -6.72 -9.11
N PRO A 89 20.23 -6.44 -8.82
CA PRO A 89 20.63 -5.28 -8.04
C PRO A 89 20.08 -3.97 -8.61
N GLY A 90 19.48 -3.13 -7.76
CA GLY A 90 18.96 -1.84 -8.14
C GLY A 90 17.67 -1.85 -8.97
N ARG A 91 17.01 -3.02 -9.10
CA ARG A 91 15.74 -3.13 -9.81
C ARG A 91 14.54 -3.38 -8.87
N PHE A 92 14.78 -3.95 -7.72
CA PHE A 92 13.73 -4.29 -6.76
C PHE A 92 14.07 -3.81 -5.35
N VAL A 93 13.02 -3.55 -4.59
CA VAL A 93 13.09 -3.24 -3.16
C VAL A 93 11.99 -4.04 -2.47
N GLY A 94 12.36 -4.99 -1.61
CA GLY A 94 11.40 -5.80 -0.87
C GLY A 94 10.79 -5.05 0.31
N LEU A 95 9.53 -5.34 0.61
CA LEU A 95 8.88 -4.97 1.86
C LEU A 95 8.76 -6.18 2.77
N ALA A 96 8.93 -5.96 4.06
CA ALA A 96 8.75 -6.99 5.06
C ALA A 96 7.30 -7.48 5.10
N HIS A 97 7.12 -8.79 5.24
CA HIS A 97 5.85 -9.43 5.55
C HIS A 97 5.99 -10.06 6.93
N ILE A 98 5.08 -9.74 7.81
CA ILE A 98 5.12 -10.16 9.21
C ILE A 98 3.88 -10.96 9.55
N PRO A 99 3.97 -11.92 10.50
CA PRO A 99 2.79 -12.69 10.88
C PRO A 99 1.70 -11.76 11.43
N ALA A 100 0.48 -11.91 10.91
CA ALA A 100 -0.66 -11.09 11.30
C ALA A 100 -1.20 -11.53 12.68
N LEU A 101 -0.39 -11.30 13.70
CA LEU A 101 -0.63 -11.67 15.09
C LEU A 101 -0.17 -10.54 16.01
N ASN A 102 -0.90 -10.30 17.11
CA ASN A 102 -0.50 -9.36 18.16
C ASN A 102 0.53 -10.00 19.12
N THR A 103 1.58 -10.59 18.57
CA THR A 103 2.55 -11.39 19.32
C THR A 103 3.98 -10.89 19.15
N ALA A 104 4.88 -11.42 19.96
CA ALA A 104 6.31 -11.11 19.89
C ALA A 104 6.92 -11.53 18.52
N GLU A 105 6.42 -12.59 17.90
CA GLU A 105 6.90 -13.07 16.60
C GLU A 105 6.77 -12.02 15.50
N MET A 106 5.69 -11.22 15.52
CA MET A 106 5.50 -10.09 14.60
C MET A 106 6.70 -9.14 14.63
N ILE A 107 7.14 -8.76 15.82
CA ILE A 107 8.25 -7.81 16.01
C ILE A 107 9.59 -8.49 15.74
N VAL A 108 9.74 -9.76 16.08
CA VAL A 108 10.97 -10.53 15.79
C VAL A 108 11.21 -10.61 14.30
N GLU A 109 10.19 -10.99 13.52
CA GLU A 109 10.32 -11.08 12.06
C GLU A 109 10.50 -9.69 11.43
N LEU A 110 9.82 -8.65 11.92
CA LEU A 110 10.03 -7.28 11.47
C LEU A 110 11.50 -6.85 11.63
N LYS A 111 12.09 -7.10 12.79
CA LYS A 111 13.49 -6.78 13.06
C LYS A 111 14.43 -7.55 12.13
N ARG A 112 14.20 -8.84 11.92
CA ARG A 112 14.98 -9.65 10.98
C ARG A 112 14.94 -9.03 9.57
N CYS A 113 13.77 -8.68 9.08
CA CYS A 113 13.61 -8.09 7.74
C CYS A 113 14.35 -6.77 7.59
N VAL A 114 14.31 -5.91 8.61
CA VAL A 114 14.94 -4.59 8.55
C VAL A 114 16.45 -4.68 8.76
N VAL A 115 16.89 -5.43 9.78
CA VAL A 115 18.31 -5.47 10.19
C VAL A 115 19.12 -6.43 9.32
N ASP A 116 18.61 -7.66 9.10
CA ASP A 116 19.38 -8.70 8.42
C ASP A 116 19.13 -8.69 6.90
N LEU A 117 17.88 -8.45 6.44
CA LEU A 117 17.56 -8.40 5.02
C LEU A 117 17.66 -6.97 4.43
N GLY A 118 17.65 -5.92 5.27
CA GLY A 118 17.81 -4.55 4.83
C GLY A 118 16.57 -3.94 4.15
N PHE A 119 15.38 -4.43 4.46
CA PHE A 119 14.14 -3.87 3.91
C PHE A 119 13.82 -2.50 4.51
N PRO A 120 13.41 -1.51 3.70
CA PRO A 120 13.17 -0.15 4.17
C PRO A 120 11.78 0.05 4.77
N GLY A 121 10.91 -0.94 4.66
CA GLY A 121 9.51 -0.84 5.08
C GLY A 121 8.87 -2.20 5.28
N VAL A 122 7.64 -2.16 5.76
CA VAL A 122 6.77 -3.30 6.00
C VAL A 122 5.41 -3.07 5.36
N VAL A 123 4.80 -4.10 4.81
CA VAL A 123 3.41 -4.05 4.33
C VAL A 123 2.51 -4.81 5.30
N ILE A 124 1.36 -4.21 5.61
CA ILE A 124 0.28 -4.85 6.36
C ILE A 124 -1.06 -4.56 5.69
N ALA A 125 -2.07 -5.34 6.02
CA ALA A 125 -3.42 -5.10 5.56
C ALA A 125 -4.09 -3.92 6.29
N SER A 126 -5.21 -3.44 5.77
CA SER A 126 -6.05 -2.40 6.38
C SER A 126 -6.71 -2.82 7.70
N GLU A 127 -6.65 -4.11 8.02
CA GLU A 127 -6.91 -4.70 9.34
C GLU A 127 -6.01 -5.94 9.53
N ILE A 128 -5.85 -6.40 10.75
CA ILE A 128 -5.01 -7.57 11.09
C ILE A 128 -5.89 -8.63 11.74
N GLN A 129 -6.17 -9.73 11.04
CA GLN A 129 -7.00 -10.83 11.53
C GLN A 129 -8.30 -10.35 12.18
N GLY A 130 -9.05 -9.50 11.47
CA GLY A 130 -10.30 -8.90 11.95
C GLY A 130 -10.12 -7.81 13.02
N GLN A 131 -8.91 -7.42 13.35
CA GLN A 131 -8.64 -6.34 14.29
C GLN A 131 -8.26 -5.06 13.57
N PRO A 132 -8.85 -3.92 13.96
CA PRO A 132 -8.52 -2.65 13.36
C PRO A 132 -7.08 -2.23 13.71
N LEU A 133 -6.47 -1.40 12.87
CA LEU A 133 -5.06 -0.99 13.02
C LEU A 133 -4.77 -0.19 14.30
N ASP A 134 -5.77 0.37 14.96
CA ASP A 134 -5.68 1.04 16.25
C ASP A 134 -5.92 0.12 17.46
N ALA A 135 -6.04 -1.20 17.25
CA ALA A 135 -6.17 -2.16 18.35
C ALA A 135 -4.99 -2.04 19.32
N GLU A 136 -5.27 -2.12 20.63
CA GLU A 136 -4.25 -1.95 21.67
C GLU A 136 -3.10 -2.97 21.51
N GLY A 137 -3.41 -4.19 21.09
CA GLY A 137 -2.41 -5.22 20.81
C GLY A 137 -1.44 -4.89 19.70
N LEU A 138 -1.77 -3.94 18.79
CA LEU A 138 -0.88 -3.50 17.72
C LEU A 138 0.04 -2.33 18.10
N ARG A 139 -0.16 -1.68 19.26
CA ARG A 139 0.70 -0.57 19.68
C ARG A 139 2.19 -0.92 19.77
N PRO A 140 2.61 -2.11 20.25
CA PRO A 140 4.02 -2.50 20.20
C PRO A 140 4.60 -2.59 18.78
N PHE A 141 3.81 -3.01 17.80
CA PHE A 141 4.22 -3.02 16.38
C PHE A 141 4.48 -1.59 15.86
N TRP A 142 3.54 -0.65 16.12
CA TRP A 142 3.71 0.74 15.69
C TRP A 142 4.96 1.40 16.29
N ARG A 143 5.23 1.13 17.58
CA ARG A 143 6.46 1.60 18.24
C ARG A 143 7.70 0.98 17.60
N ALA A 144 7.69 -0.32 17.36
CA ALA A 144 8.83 -1.00 16.74
C ALA A 144 9.10 -0.46 15.31
N ALA A 145 8.08 -0.20 14.51
CA ALA A 145 8.23 0.39 13.19
C ALA A 145 8.81 1.82 13.24
N ALA A 146 8.35 2.63 14.20
CA ALA A 146 8.88 3.98 14.42
C ALA A 146 10.35 3.95 14.90
N ASP A 147 10.68 3.08 15.84
CA ASP A 147 12.04 2.93 16.39
C ASP A 147 13.04 2.43 15.34
N LEU A 148 12.59 1.58 14.43
CA LEU A 148 13.39 1.10 13.28
C LEU A 148 13.50 2.14 12.16
N GLY A 149 12.74 3.23 12.21
CA GLY A 149 12.77 4.30 11.21
C GLY A 149 12.24 3.92 9.84
N ILE A 150 11.51 2.83 9.74
CA ILE A 150 10.94 2.31 8.50
C ILE A 150 9.57 2.90 8.20
N TYR A 151 9.11 2.76 6.97
CA TYR A 151 7.71 3.08 6.66
C TYR A 151 6.80 1.85 6.70
N VAL A 152 5.54 2.07 7.02
CA VAL A 152 4.49 1.05 7.02
C VAL A 152 3.57 1.32 5.85
N PHE A 153 3.47 0.36 4.93
CA PHE A 153 2.56 0.41 3.79
C PHE A 153 1.26 -0.32 4.15
N ILE A 154 0.14 0.39 4.04
CA ILE A 154 -1.19 -0.16 4.29
C ILE A 154 -1.85 -0.51 2.96
N HIS A 155 -2.04 -1.80 2.74
CA HIS A 155 -2.71 -2.35 1.56
C HIS A 155 -4.17 -2.71 1.90
N PRO A 156 -5.15 -2.50 1.00
CA PRO A 156 -6.51 -2.94 1.26
C PRO A 156 -6.59 -4.46 1.37
N LEU A 157 -7.55 -4.93 2.13
CA LEU A 157 -7.87 -6.36 2.24
C LEU A 157 -9.29 -6.60 1.73
N PRO A 158 -9.51 -7.62 0.89
CA PRO A 158 -10.85 -8.00 0.46
C PRO A 158 -11.72 -8.38 1.66
N ASN A 159 -13.01 -8.06 1.57
CA ASN A 159 -14.04 -8.52 2.52
C ASN A 159 -13.92 -8.04 3.98
N VAL A 160 -13.09 -7.03 4.26
CA VAL A 160 -13.07 -6.39 5.60
C VAL A 160 -14.36 -5.66 5.94
N ILE A 161 -15.17 -5.33 4.94
CA ILE A 161 -16.48 -4.72 5.15
C ILE A 161 -17.52 -5.83 5.13
N ASN A 162 -17.94 -6.27 6.31
CA ASN A 162 -18.99 -7.27 6.48
C ASN A 162 -20.38 -6.67 6.18
N TRP A 163 -20.59 -6.36 4.91
CA TRP A 163 -21.85 -5.86 4.39
C TRP A 163 -22.32 -6.75 3.22
N PRO A 164 -23.40 -7.55 3.37
CA PRO A 164 -23.80 -8.54 2.38
C PRO A 164 -23.96 -8.00 0.96
N GLN A 165 -24.39 -6.76 0.80
CA GLN A 165 -24.55 -6.13 -0.52
C GLN A 165 -23.22 -5.93 -1.25
N MET A 166 -22.10 -5.93 -0.54
CA MET A 166 -20.76 -5.80 -1.14
C MET A 166 -20.23 -7.10 -1.73
N TYR A 167 -20.90 -8.24 -1.49
CA TYR A 167 -20.46 -9.53 -2.00
C TYR A 167 -20.94 -9.82 -3.42
N ALA A 168 -21.95 -9.10 -3.90
CA ALA A 168 -22.42 -9.22 -5.26
C ALA A 168 -21.61 -8.34 -6.22
N ASP A 169 -21.54 -8.77 -7.49
CA ASP A 169 -21.02 -7.96 -8.61
C ASP A 169 -19.59 -7.42 -8.39
N ASP A 170 -18.79 -8.13 -7.62
CA ASP A 170 -17.41 -7.76 -7.29
C ASP A 170 -17.26 -6.43 -6.51
N LEU A 171 -18.32 -5.95 -5.90
CA LEU A 171 -18.33 -4.67 -5.18
C LEU A 171 -17.34 -4.64 -4.01
N GLY A 172 -17.03 -5.79 -3.41
CA GLY A 172 -16.00 -5.90 -2.38
C GLY A 172 -14.63 -5.40 -2.84
N ARG A 173 -14.23 -5.73 -4.08
CA ARG A 173 -12.98 -5.24 -4.67
C ARG A 173 -13.11 -3.84 -5.25
N ILE A 174 -14.27 -3.53 -5.86
CA ILE A 174 -14.48 -2.24 -6.51
C ILE A 174 -14.61 -1.10 -5.50
N LEU A 175 -15.34 -1.30 -4.42
CA LEU A 175 -15.65 -0.29 -3.41
C LEU A 175 -15.15 -0.67 -2.01
N GLY A 176 -15.26 -1.94 -1.64
CA GLY A 176 -14.92 -2.42 -0.30
C GLY A 176 -13.47 -2.16 0.08
N TRP A 177 -12.54 -2.34 -0.86
CA TRP A 177 -11.13 -2.02 -0.66
C TRP A 177 -10.93 -0.54 -0.31
N GLU A 178 -11.56 0.35 -1.05
CA GLU A 178 -11.44 1.78 -0.84
C GLU A 178 -12.04 2.20 0.51
N PHE A 179 -13.19 1.65 0.87
CA PHE A 179 -13.80 1.88 2.19
C PHE A 179 -12.96 1.33 3.33
N SER A 180 -12.28 0.19 3.14
CA SER A 180 -11.37 -0.36 4.15
C SER A 180 -10.20 0.57 4.42
N LEU A 181 -9.59 1.13 3.36
CA LEU A 181 -8.50 2.10 3.47
C LEU A 181 -8.94 3.40 4.17
N MET A 182 -10.08 3.97 3.77
CA MET A 182 -10.64 5.16 4.42
C MET A 182 -10.89 4.92 5.91
N THR A 183 -11.47 3.76 6.25
CA THR A 183 -11.76 3.38 7.64
C THR A 183 -10.47 3.22 8.44
N ALA A 184 -9.49 2.49 7.90
CA ALA A 184 -8.18 2.28 8.54
C ALA A 184 -7.45 3.61 8.79
N THR A 185 -7.48 4.52 7.80
CA THR A 185 -6.87 5.85 7.93
C THR A 185 -7.50 6.66 9.05
N MET A 186 -8.84 6.74 9.08
CA MET A 186 -9.53 7.51 10.11
C MET A 186 -9.29 6.92 11.51
N ARG A 187 -9.33 5.59 11.65
CA ARG A 187 -9.05 4.93 12.92
C ARG A 187 -7.62 5.19 13.39
N LEU A 188 -6.64 5.12 12.49
CA LEU A 188 -5.24 5.40 12.84
C LEU A 188 -5.06 6.86 13.30
N ILE A 189 -5.70 7.82 12.65
CA ILE A 189 -5.68 9.23 13.05
C ILE A 189 -6.37 9.40 14.42
N ASP A 190 -7.59 8.93 14.56
CA ASP A 190 -8.41 9.13 15.78
C ASP A 190 -7.83 8.40 17.00
N SER A 191 -7.02 7.34 16.82
CA SER A 191 -6.34 6.62 17.90
C SER A 191 -5.26 7.41 18.62
N GLY A 192 -4.74 8.47 17.98
CA GLY A 192 -3.59 9.24 18.45
C GLY A 192 -2.22 8.57 18.29
N ILE A 193 -2.13 7.42 17.61
CA ILE A 193 -0.84 6.75 17.33
C ILE A 193 0.11 7.68 16.58
N LEU A 194 -0.39 8.47 15.62
CA LEU A 194 0.42 9.43 14.88
C LEU A 194 0.92 10.60 15.72
N ASP A 195 0.21 10.94 16.80
CA ASP A 195 0.65 11.96 17.77
C ASP A 195 1.71 11.41 18.73
N GLU A 196 1.53 10.16 19.17
CA GLU A 196 2.49 9.47 20.06
C GLU A 196 3.81 9.16 19.35
N LEU A 197 3.76 8.91 18.04
CA LEU A 197 4.89 8.48 17.22
C LEU A 197 5.14 9.47 16.07
N PRO A 198 5.71 10.65 16.37
CA PRO A 198 5.84 11.73 15.39
C PRO A 198 6.75 11.40 14.20
N HIS A 199 7.62 10.41 14.33
CA HIS A 199 8.52 9.97 13.26
C HIS A 199 8.01 8.75 12.47
N LEU A 200 6.88 8.18 12.87
CA LEU A 200 6.25 7.09 12.16
C LEU A 200 5.82 7.54 10.76
N LYS A 201 6.19 6.77 9.75
CA LYS A 201 5.82 7.01 8.36
C LYS A 201 4.81 5.94 7.94
N VAL A 202 3.66 6.37 7.47
CA VAL A 202 2.59 5.46 7.01
C VAL A 202 2.19 5.85 5.61
N GLN A 203 2.24 4.89 4.70
CA GLN A 203 1.75 5.01 3.31
C GLN A 203 0.45 4.23 3.18
N PHE A 204 -0.54 4.82 2.54
CA PHE A 204 -1.78 4.16 2.16
C PHE A 204 -1.86 3.98 0.65
N SER A 205 -2.38 2.82 0.23
CA SER A 205 -2.74 2.59 -1.17
C SER A 205 -3.81 3.58 -1.65
N HIS A 206 -3.87 3.80 -2.95
CA HIS A 206 -5.00 4.38 -3.67
C HIS A 206 -5.47 5.73 -3.10
N PHE A 207 -4.53 6.64 -2.77
CA PHE A 207 -4.87 7.90 -2.09
C PHE A 207 -5.75 7.68 -0.85
N SER A 208 -5.50 6.58 -0.10
CA SER A 208 -6.32 6.21 1.07
C SER A 208 -7.80 5.99 0.71
N GLY A 209 -8.05 5.31 -0.42
CA GLY A 209 -9.40 5.05 -0.90
C GLY A 209 -10.16 6.31 -1.35
N GLY A 210 -9.45 7.40 -1.64
CA GLY A 210 -10.08 8.68 -1.98
C GLY A 210 -10.64 9.44 -0.78
N LEU A 211 -10.10 9.20 0.43
CA LEU A 211 -10.54 9.88 1.67
C LEU A 211 -10.56 11.39 1.55
N GLY A 212 -9.66 11.97 0.76
CA GLY A 212 -9.58 13.40 0.49
C GLY A 212 -10.93 14.02 0.08
N ARG A 213 -11.75 13.25 -0.65
CA ARG A 213 -13.10 13.69 -1.08
C ARG A 213 -14.04 14.00 0.10
N TYR A 214 -13.82 13.37 1.23
CA TYR A 214 -14.66 13.51 2.41
C TYR A 214 -14.14 14.53 3.42
N LEU A 215 -13.00 15.20 3.16
CA LEU A 215 -12.37 16.13 4.12
C LEU A 215 -13.33 17.23 4.61
N GLY A 216 -14.16 17.80 3.72
CA GLY A 216 -15.15 18.81 4.11
C GLY A 216 -16.15 18.28 5.14
N ARG A 217 -16.63 17.04 4.96
CA ARG A 217 -17.50 16.37 5.89
C ARG A 217 -16.79 16.05 7.22
N ILE A 218 -15.58 15.51 7.15
CA ILE A 218 -14.78 15.15 8.32
C ILE A 218 -14.48 16.39 9.17
N ARG A 219 -14.05 17.51 8.55
CA ARG A 219 -13.83 18.80 9.24
C ARG A 219 -15.08 19.26 9.97
N GLY A 220 -16.25 19.18 9.31
CA GLY A 220 -17.52 19.56 9.91
C GLY A 220 -17.86 18.74 11.17
N PHE A 221 -17.59 17.43 11.13
CA PHE A 221 -17.82 16.56 12.28
C PHE A 221 -16.81 16.78 13.40
N GLN A 222 -15.54 16.98 13.08
CA GLN A 222 -14.52 17.28 14.09
C GLN A 222 -14.74 18.61 14.80
N GLN A 223 -15.12 19.65 14.05
CA GLN A 223 -15.34 21.00 14.61
C GLN A 223 -16.61 21.09 15.47
N ARG A 224 -17.67 20.39 15.08
CA ARG A 224 -18.99 20.51 15.75
C ARG A 224 -19.15 19.56 16.91
N LEU A 225 -18.28 18.58 17.09
CA LEU A 225 -18.40 17.56 18.12
C LEU A 225 -19.81 16.90 18.17
N VAL A 226 -20.47 16.81 17.02
CA VAL A 226 -21.88 16.38 16.91
C VAL A 226 -22.14 15.03 17.57
N TRP A 227 -21.09 14.19 17.62
CA TRP A 227 -21.15 12.84 18.21
C TRP A 227 -20.17 12.65 19.37
N GLY A 228 -19.55 13.70 19.86
CA GLY A 228 -18.56 13.65 20.94
C GLY A 228 -18.95 14.55 22.08
N THR A 229 -20.15 14.36 22.66
CA THR A 229 -20.54 14.99 23.91
C THR A 229 -20.02 14.19 25.09
N SER A 230 -19.98 14.78 26.28
CA SER A 230 -19.69 14.06 27.54
C SER A 230 -20.65 12.89 27.80
N GLU A 231 -21.84 12.93 27.20
CA GLU A 231 -22.90 11.91 27.35
C GLU A 231 -22.74 10.77 26.34
N ILE A 232 -22.21 11.06 25.13
CA ILE A 232 -21.96 10.08 24.07
C ILE A 232 -20.55 10.34 23.54
N PRO A 233 -19.51 9.91 24.24
CA PRO A 233 -18.13 10.11 23.79
C PRO A 233 -17.91 9.34 22.48
N ARG A 234 -17.52 10.05 21.45
CA ARG A 234 -17.17 9.48 20.16
C ARG A 234 -16.01 8.48 20.28
N HIS A 235 -15.03 8.88 21.04
CA HIS A 235 -13.87 8.10 21.45
C HIS A 235 -13.38 8.65 22.78
N ASN A 236 -12.64 7.86 23.51
CA ASN A 236 -11.95 8.32 24.70
C ASN A 236 -10.85 9.35 24.42
N ARG A 237 -10.55 9.56 23.13
CA ARG A 237 -9.47 10.45 22.67
C ARG A 237 -9.79 11.06 21.31
N LEU A 238 -9.56 12.35 21.17
CA LEU A 238 -9.53 13.05 19.90
C LEU A 238 -8.09 13.20 19.42
N PRO A 239 -7.84 13.22 18.11
CA PRO A 239 -6.52 13.53 17.57
C PRO A 239 -6.08 14.92 17.99
N ALA A 240 -4.77 15.12 18.25
CA ALA A 240 -4.24 16.36 18.78
C ALA A 240 -4.27 17.51 17.75
N LYS A 241 -4.33 17.20 16.48
CA LYS A 241 -4.31 18.15 15.37
C LYS A 241 -5.56 18.03 14.50
N SER A 242 -5.72 18.97 13.57
CA SER A 242 -6.78 18.90 12.57
C SER A 242 -6.56 17.75 11.61
N ILE A 243 -7.63 17.27 10.97
CA ILE A 243 -7.55 16.26 9.92
C ILE A 243 -6.58 16.69 8.81
N ASP A 244 -6.55 17.97 8.46
CA ASP A 244 -5.67 18.51 7.43
C ASP A 244 -4.19 18.27 7.73
N HIS A 245 -3.78 18.41 8.99
CA HIS A 245 -2.41 18.12 9.40
C HIS A 245 -2.03 16.68 9.10
N TYR A 246 -2.90 15.71 9.45
CA TYR A 246 -2.58 14.30 9.21
C TYR A 246 -2.57 13.97 7.72
N ILE A 247 -3.57 14.41 6.97
CA ILE A 247 -3.72 14.09 5.56
C ILE A 247 -2.61 14.75 4.72
N HIS A 248 -2.22 15.99 5.02
CA HIS A 248 -1.30 16.73 4.17
C HIS A 248 0.16 16.74 4.64
N GLU A 249 0.44 16.31 5.89
CA GLU A 249 1.79 16.42 6.45
C GLU A 249 2.31 15.11 7.05
N ARG A 250 1.43 14.18 7.47
CA ARG A 250 1.82 13.00 8.23
C ARG A 250 1.71 11.68 7.47
N LEU A 251 0.75 11.57 6.57
CA LEU A 251 0.49 10.36 5.82
C LEU A 251 1.06 10.47 4.41
N TYR A 252 1.45 9.34 3.86
CA TYR A 252 1.88 9.19 2.47
C TYR A 252 0.87 8.37 1.69
N TYR A 253 0.85 8.57 0.37
CA TYR A 253 -0.12 7.94 -0.52
C TYR A 253 0.57 7.47 -1.79
N ASP A 254 0.18 6.32 -2.30
CA ASP A 254 0.46 6.02 -3.69
C ASP A 254 -0.72 6.37 -4.58
N CYS A 255 -0.42 6.49 -5.85
CA CYS A 255 -1.39 6.82 -6.88
C CYS A 255 -1.82 5.61 -7.70
N ALA A 256 -1.63 4.39 -7.17
CA ALA A 256 -2.08 3.20 -7.87
C ALA A 256 -3.57 3.30 -8.16
N GLY A 257 -3.93 2.90 -9.34
CA GLY A 257 -5.32 2.95 -9.79
C GLY A 257 -5.46 2.25 -11.12
N TRP A 258 -6.67 1.88 -11.43
CA TRP A 258 -6.98 1.19 -12.66
C TRP A 258 -6.86 2.12 -13.86
N ALA A 259 -5.94 1.84 -14.79
CA ALA A 259 -5.83 2.59 -16.04
C ALA A 259 -6.88 2.18 -17.09
N GLY A 260 -7.47 0.99 -16.93
CA GLY A 260 -8.41 0.41 -17.88
C GLY A 260 -7.75 -0.09 -19.18
N PRO A 261 -8.41 -0.98 -19.92
CA PRO A 261 -7.87 -1.54 -21.16
C PRO A 261 -7.89 -0.56 -22.34
N ASP A 262 -8.57 0.58 -22.23
CA ASP A 262 -8.61 1.61 -23.26
C ASP A 262 -7.65 2.76 -22.90
N PRO A 263 -6.46 2.82 -23.53
CA PRO A 263 -5.51 3.89 -23.28
C PRO A 263 -6.05 5.29 -23.59
N SER A 264 -7.08 5.39 -24.45
CA SER A 264 -7.71 6.66 -24.80
C SER A 264 -8.64 7.20 -23.72
N ALA A 265 -9.11 6.35 -22.83
CA ALA A 265 -10.06 6.73 -21.77
C ALA A 265 -9.41 7.54 -20.63
N ASN A 266 -8.07 7.50 -20.46
CA ASN A 266 -7.30 8.27 -19.47
C ASN A 266 -7.77 8.14 -18.00
N TRP A 267 -8.49 7.08 -17.65
CA TRP A 267 -9.09 6.92 -16.31
C TRP A 267 -8.05 6.97 -15.18
N GLY A 268 -6.89 6.36 -15.39
CA GLY A 268 -5.80 6.42 -14.41
C GLY A 268 -5.27 7.83 -14.20
N ALA A 269 -5.13 8.62 -15.27
CA ALA A 269 -4.69 10.01 -15.17
C ALA A 269 -5.74 10.91 -14.49
N GLU A 270 -7.02 10.67 -14.72
CA GLU A 270 -8.09 11.38 -14.02
C GLU A 270 -8.10 11.06 -12.53
N TRP A 271 -7.91 9.79 -12.16
CA TRP A 271 -7.75 9.37 -10.78
C TRP A 271 -6.59 10.10 -10.09
N VAL A 272 -5.41 10.13 -10.74
CA VAL A 272 -4.23 10.83 -10.21
C VAL A 272 -4.47 12.32 -10.09
N ARG A 273 -5.03 12.97 -11.13
CA ARG A 273 -5.37 14.40 -11.09
C ARG A 273 -6.28 14.72 -9.90
N PHE A 274 -7.28 13.90 -9.70
CA PHE A 274 -8.22 14.04 -8.61
C PHE A 274 -7.54 13.86 -7.26
N GLY A 275 -6.79 12.78 -7.05
CA GLY A 275 -6.08 12.51 -5.81
C GLY A 275 -5.09 13.62 -5.45
N LEU A 276 -4.30 14.12 -6.44
CA LEU A 276 -3.37 15.23 -6.23
C LEU A 276 -4.05 16.57 -5.92
N SER A 277 -5.34 16.73 -6.23
CA SER A 277 -6.10 17.91 -5.82
C SER A 277 -6.57 17.87 -4.37
N GLU A 278 -6.54 16.70 -3.74
CA GLU A 278 -7.12 16.45 -2.42
C GLU A 278 -6.10 16.19 -1.32
N VAL A 279 -4.86 15.79 -1.69
CA VAL A 279 -3.77 15.56 -0.74
C VAL A 279 -2.53 16.35 -1.14
N ALA A 280 -1.62 16.57 -0.20
CA ALA A 280 -0.39 17.30 -0.51
C ALA A 280 0.51 16.48 -1.46
N LEU A 281 0.95 17.14 -2.53
CA LEU A 281 1.89 16.57 -3.50
C LEU A 281 3.14 15.96 -2.83
N SER A 282 3.63 16.61 -1.78
CA SER A 282 4.82 16.17 -1.03
C SER A 282 4.64 14.84 -0.30
N GLN A 283 3.44 14.30 -0.28
CA GLN A 283 3.06 13.05 0.37
C GLN A 283 2.73 11.92 -0.63
N CYS A 284 2.85 12.19 -1.93
CA CYS A 284 2.47 11.24 -2.96
C CYS A 284 3.68 10.54 -3.59
N VAL A 285 3.55 9.25 -3.88
CA VAL A 285 4.49 8.43 -4.65
C VAL A 285 3.78 7.75 -5.81
N PHE A 286 4.53 7.45 -6.87
CA PHE A 286 3.99 6.77 -8.05
C PHE A 286 3.79 5.27 -7.78
N ALA A 287 2.73 4.69 -8.35
CA ALA A 287 2.46 3.27 -8.30
C ALA A 287 1.55 2.82 -9.46
N THR A 288 1.66 1.55 -9.86
CA THR A 288 0.87 0.94 -10.93
C THR A 288 -0.05 -0.18 -10.47
N ASP A 289 0.21 -0.76 -9.30
CA ASP A 289 -0.43 -2.00 -8.84
C ASP A 289 -0.20 -3.19 -9.82
N TYR A 290 0.98 -3.22 -10.46
CA TYR A 290 1.37 -4.31 -11.34
C TYR A 290 1.62 -5.60 -10.56
N PRO A 291 1.19 -6.76 -11.03
CA PRO A 291 0.35 -7.03 -12.20
C PRO A 291 -1.14 -7.25 -11.86
N GLN A 292 -1.63 -6.69 -10.77
CA GLN A 292 -3.01 -6.86 -10.34
C GLN A 292 -3.98 -5.92 -11.09
N ALA A 293 -3.73 -4.63 -11.07
CA ALA A 293 -4.56 -3.66 -11.79
C ALA A 293 -4.14 -3.55 -13.26
N ILE A 294 -2.88 -3.24 -13.55
CA ILE A 294 -2.36 -3.10 -14.91
C ILE A 294 -1.39 -4.25 -15.20
N ARG A 295 -1.49 -4.89 -16.37
CA ARG A 295 -0.70 -6.06 -16.74
C ARG A 295 0.11 -5.87 -18.00
N ASP A 296 -0.40 -5.10 -18.96
CA ASP A 296 0.27 -4.85 -20.22
C ASP A 296 1.28 -3.71 -20.07
N PRO A 297 2.56 -3.91 -20.44
CA PRO A 297 3.54 -2.82 -20.45
C PRO A 297 3.11 -1.60 -21.29
N GLU A 298 2.34 -1.78 -22.36
CA GLU A 298 1.85 -0.67 -23.16
C GLU A 298 0.78 0.15 -22.41
N GLU A 299 -0.08 -0.49 -21.63
CA GLU A 299 -1.03 0.20 -20.75
C GLU A 299 -0.28 0.98 -19.67
N ILE A 300 0.79 0.41 -19.09
CA ILE A 300 1.64 1.11 -18.09
C ILE A 300 2.32 2.31 -18.73
N ALA A 301 2.89 2.15 -19.93
CA ALA A 301 3.50 3.27 -20.66
C ALA A 301 2.48 4.37 -20.96
N GLY A 302 1.28 3.99 -21.37
CA GLY A 302 0.15 4.90 -21.56
C GLY A 302 -0.23 5.64 -20.28
N TYR A 303 -0.32 4.93 -19.15
CA TYR A 303 -0.58 5.51 -17.84
C TYR A 303 0.51 6.51 -17.42
N ILE A 304 1.79 6.14 -17.55
CA ILE A 304 2.93 7.04 -17.26
C ILE A 304 2.85 8.32 -18.11
N ASN A 305 2.58 8.18 -19.41
CA ASN A 305 2.46 9.31 -20.33
C ASN A 305 1.28 10.21 -19.96
N ALA A 306 0.13 9.61 -19.63
CA ALA A 306 -1.07 10.34 -19.23
C ALA A 306 -0.85 11.10 -17.90
N VAL A 307 -0.23 10.47 -16.90
CA VAL A 307 0.15 11.14 -15.63
C VAL A 307 1.14 12.27 -15.88
N SER A 308 2.17 12.02 -16.70
CA SER A 308 3.15 13.06 -17.07
C SER A 308 2.51 14.26 -17.78
N GLY A 309 1.42 14.04 -18.50
CA GLY A 309 0.67 15.07 -19.23
C GLY A 309 -0.24 15.94 -18.34
N ILE A 310 -0.52 15.54 -17.08
CA ILE A 310 -1.43 16.30 -16.20
C ILE A 310 -0.87 17.70 -15.92
N ASP A 311 0.26 17.79 -15.23
CA ASP A 311 0.94 19.03 -14.89
C ASP A 311 2.37 18.79 -14.37
N ALA A 312 3.04 19.85 -13.93
CA ALA A 312 4.38 19.75 -13.35
C ALA A 312 4.41 18.97 -12.03
N ASN A 313 3.34 19.02 -11.25
CA ASN A 313 3.24 18.34 -9.96
C ASN A 313 3.14 16.83 -10.14
N ALA A 314 2.27 16.39 -11.05
CA ALA A 314 2.14 14.97 -11.38
C ALA A 314 3.46 14.41 -11.94
N ARG A 315 4.16 15.18 -12.79
CA ARG A 315 5.51 14.81 -13.26
C ARG A 315 6.52 14.70 -12.12
N ALA A 316 6.45 15.58 -11.13
CA ALA A 316 7.35 15.51 -9.98
C ALA A 316 7.12 14.23 -9.14
N VAL A 317 5.87 13.85 -8.90
CA VAL A 317 5.51 12.58 -8.23
C VAL A 317 6.03 11.41 -9.05
N LEU A 318 5.71 11.34 -10.33
CA LEU A 318 6.17 10.30 -11.25
C LEU A 318 7.70 10.16 -11.22
N ASN A 319 8.43 11.28 -11.24
CA ASN A 319 9.88 11.31 -11.23
C ASN A 319 10.52 11.10 -9.84
N GLY A 320 9.77 10.70 -8.86
CA GLY A 320 10.26 10.26 -7.57
C GLY A 320 10.65 11.37 -6.59
N ALA A 321 10.01 12.53 -6.66
CA ALA A 321 10.30 13.66 -5.77
C ALA A 321 10.23 13.30 -4.27
N ASN A 322 9.39 12.34 -3.91
CA ASN A 322 9.12 11.97 -2.52
C ASN A 322 9.70 10.61 -2.10
N VAL A 323 10.30 9.86 -3.03
CA VAL A 323 10.79 8.49 -2.79
C VAL A 323 11.74 8.43 -1.60
N SER A 324 12.69 9.36 -1.51
CA SER A 324 13.69 9.39 -0.44
C SER A 324 13.11 9.69 0.94
N LYS A 325 11.88 10.16 1.03
CA LYS A 325 11.19 10.35 2.32
C LYS A 325 10.80 9.00 2.94
N LEU A 326 10.44 8.04 2.11
CA LEU A 326 10.09 6.68 2.52
C LEU A 326 11.31 5.75 2.49
N ILE A 327 12.12 5.82 1.44
CA ILE A 327 13.32 5.01 1.24
C ILE A 327 14.54 5.95 1.14
N PRO A 328 15.16 6.35 2.26
CA PRO A 328 16.23 7.36 2.26
C PRO A 328 17.46 6.97 1.42
N ASP A 329 17.78 5.67 1.36
CA ASP A 329 18.92 5.11 0.64
C ASP A 329 18.60 4.67 -0.80
N ILE A 330 17.46 5.12 -1.37
CA ILE A 330 17.02 4.68 -2.71
C ILE A 330 18.08 4.92 -3.80
N LYS A 331 18.80 6.03 -3.73
CA LYS A 331 19.85 6.34 -4.71
C LYS A 331 21.00 5.34 -4.66
N ASP A 332 21.40 4.92 -3.46
CA ASP A 332 22.47 3.94 -3.27
C ASP A 332 22.00 2.55 -3.70
N ARG A 333 20.72 2.22 -3.46
CA ARG A 333 20.12 0.97 -3.96
C ARG A 333 20.16 0.92 -5.49
N LEU A 334 19.70 1.97 -6.17
CA LEU A 334 19.68 2.05 -7.63
C LEU A 334 21.08 2.10 -8.24
N ALA A 335 22.06 2.66 -7.55
CA ALA A 335 23.44 2.72 -8.03
C ALA A 335 24.06 1.31 -8.17
N ARG A 336 23.60 0.32 -7.41
CA ARG A 336 24.05 -1.09 -7.49
C ARG A 336 23.75 -1.74 -8.84
N ARG A 337 22.83 -1.19 -9.64
CA ARG A 337 22.54 -1.63 -11.01
C ARG A 337 23.74 -1.49 -11.96
N LYS A 338 24.66 -0.59 -11.63
CA LYS A 338 25.82 -0.24 -12.50
C LYS A 338 27.12 -0.96 -12.09
N ALA A 339 27.10 -1.66 -10.98
CA ALA A 339 28.23 -2.43 -10.48
C ALA A 339 28.17 -3.88 -10.94
#